data_f4f526a6c974a08b165796c2c1b44e45
#
_entry.id   f4f526a6c974a08b165796c2c1b44e45
#
_cell.length_a   1.000
_cell.length_b   1.000
_cell.length_c   1.000
_cell.angle_alpha   90.00
_cell.angle_beta   90.00
_cell.angle_gamma   90.00
#
_symmetry.space_group_name_H-M   'P 1'
#
loop_
_entity.id
_entity.type
_entity.pdbx_description
1 polymer ?
#
loop_
_entity_poly.entity_id
_entity_poly.type
_entity_poly.pdbx_seq_one_letter_code
_entity_poly.pdbx_strand_id
1 'polypeptide(L)'
;SERLKQFFPRGVPNHDGLEFFVLEDAIDWITSLSESSRQPFLSYYHLFPPHDPYHTRTDFYNAFANDGYQPIDKPDHFFKDAYAKGNIIEERRWYDEFILYVDAEFERLYRQLEQSGILENTWLVLTTDHGEMFEGGIIGHTTPVFYQPVMHVPLVIFPPGQESRVDVHENTSAIDLLPTLCHLTGQEIPAWTEGIVMPPFSEASSAHQRDIS
;
A
#
# COMPACT_ATOMS: atom_id res chain seq x y z
N SER A 1 -19.05 -12.50 19.60
CA SER A 1 -19.86 -13.73 19.80
C SER A 1 -19.20 -14.89 19.04
N GLU A 2 -19.40 -16.13 19.51
CA GLU A 2 -18.87 -17.35 18.85
C GLU A 2 -19.28 -17.46 17.38
N ARG A 3 -20.43 -16.87 17.02
CA ARG A 3 -20.92 -16.83 15.63
C ARG A 3 -20.03 -15.97 14.71
N LEU A 4 -19.43 -14.90 15.22
CA LEU A 4 -18.52 -14.05 14.46
C LEU A 4 -17.15 -14.70 14.27
N LYS A 5 -16.70 -15.53 15.19
CA LYS A 5 -15.41 -16.25 15.06
C LYS A 5 -15.36 -17.19 13.85
N GLN A 6 -16.50 -17.65 13.34
CA GLN A 6 -16.55 -18.47 12.12
C GLN A 6 -16.19 -17.67 10.87
N PHE A 7 -16.52 -16.37 10.88
CA PHE A 7 -16.24 -15.48 9.76
C PHE A 7 -14.91 -14.74 9.90
N PHE A 8 -14.41 -14.63 11.12
CA PHE A 8 -13.17 -13.92 11.45
C PHE A 8 -12.29 -14.78 12.35
N PRO A 9 -11.68 -15.84 11.81
CA PRO A 9 -10.90 -16.80 12.62
C PRO A 9 -9.68 -16.15 13.29
N ARG A 10 -9.18 -15.03 12.77
CA ARG A 10 -8.04 -14.30 13.30
C ARG A 10 -8.40 -13.06 14.13
N GLY A 11 -9.66 -12.88 14.42
CA GLY A 11 -10.17 -11.79 15.23
C GLY A 11 -11.25 -10.98 14.52
N VAL A 12 -12.00 -10.20 15.27
CA VAL A 12 -13.02 -9.30 14.74
C VAL A 12 -12.43 -7.90 14.71
N PRO A 13 -12.61 -7.12 13.62
CA PRO A 13 -12.20 -5.72 13.61
C PRO A 13 -12.75 -4.97 14.81
N ASN A 14 -11.94 -4.08 15.38
CA ASN A 14 -12.32 -3.30 16.57
C ASN A 14 -13.26 -2.15 16.19
N HIS A 15 -14.40 -2.49 15.57
CA HIS A 15 -15.38 -1.48 15.17
C HIS A 15 -16.83 -1.99 15.21
N ASP A 16 -17.76 -1.08 15.37
CA ASP A 16 -19.21 -1.30 15.51
C ASP A 16 -19.96 -1.66 14.21
N GLY A 17 -19.27 -2.13 13.23
CA GLY A 17 -19.88 -2.99 12.23
C GLY A 17 -20.50 -2.33 11.00
N LEU A 18 -20.15 -1.11 10.64
CA LEU A 18 -20.65 -0.51 9.39
C LEU A 18 -19.69 -0.65 8.20
N GLU A 19 -18.41 -0.96 8.43
CA GLU A 19 -17.41 -1.08 7.37
C GLU A 19 -16.57 -2.35 7.57
N PHE A 20 -17.11 -3.45 7.12
CA PHE A 20 -16.43 -4.74 7.12
C PHE A 20 -15.54 -4.86 5.90
N PHE A 21 -14.24 -4.68 6.08
CA PHE A 21 -13.28 -5.15 5.10
C PHE A 21 -12.84 -6.56 5.50
N VAL A 22 -13.36 -7.52 4.77
CA VAL A 22 -12.90 -8.91 4.87
C VAL A 22 -11.65 -9.04 4.00
N LEU A 23 -10.56 -8.38 4.43
CA LEU A 23 -9.29 -8.45 3.73
C LEU A 23 -8.81 -9.90 3.63
N GLU A 24 -9.06 -10.70 4.66
CA GLU A 24 -8.78 -12.12 4.68
C GLU A 24 -9.46 -12.88 3.55
N ASP A 25 -10.75 -12.61 3.29
CA ASP A 25 -11.50 -13.26 2.21
C ASP A 25 -11.00 -12.79 0.84
N ALA A 26 -10.64 -11.52 0.70
CA ALA A 26 -10.04 -11.01 -0.53
C ALA A 26 -8.72 -11.70 -0.84
N ILE A 27 -7.86 -11.89 0.16
CA ILE A 27 -6.59 -12.59 0.02
C ILE A 27 -6.82 -14.07 -0.36
N ASP A 28 -7.75 -14.76 0.28
CA ASP A 28 -8.09 -16.15 -0.05
C ASP A 28 -8.63 -16.28 -1.48
N TRP A 29 -9.43 -15.32 -1.92
CA TRP A 29 -9.94 -15.28 -3.28
C TRP A 29 -8.84 -15.02 -4.32
N ILE A 30 -7.96 -14.05 -4.08
CA ILE A 30 -6.80 -13.75 -4.94
C ILE A 30 -5.93 -14.99 -5.10
N THR A 31 -5.63 -15.68 -4.02
CA THR A 31 -4.83 -16.90 -4.03
C THR A 31 -5.50 -17.98 -4.88
N SER A 32 -6.80 -18.24 -4.67
CA SER A 32 -7.54 -19.27 -5.41
C SER A 32 -7.62 -18.99 -6.91
N LEU A 33 -7.76 -17.74 -7.32
CA LEU A 33 -7.72 -17.35 -8.72
C LEU A 33 -6.35 -17.59 -9.36
N SER A 34 -5.30 -17.19 -8.64
CA SER A 34 -3.93 -17.34 -9.12
C SER A 34 -3.55 -18.82 -9.29
N GLU A 35 -3.91 -19.67 -8.36
CA GLU A 35 -3.67 -21.12 -8.42
C GLU A 35 -4.46 -21.82 -9.55
N SER A 36 -5.62 -21.30 -9.91
CA SER A 36 -6.47 -21.88 -10.96
C SER A 36 -6.09 -21.46 -12.37
N SER A 37 -5.32 -20.38 -12.52
CA SER A 37 -4.94 -19.85 -13.83
C SER A 37 -3.85 -20.70 -14.49
N ARG A 38 -4.13 -21.17 -15.73
CA ARG A 38 -3.17 -21.90 -16.57
C ARG A 38 -2.64 -21.06 -17.74
N GLN A 39 -3.06 -19.82 -17.83
CA GLN A 39 -2.64 -18.88 -18.89
C GLN A 39 -2.07 -17.62 -18.27
N PRO A 40 -1.20 -16.89 -18.96
CA PRO A 40 -0.74 -15.58 -18.52
C PRO A 40 -1.94 -14.68 -18.21
N PHE A 41 -1.88 -13.98 -17.09
CA PHE A 41 -2.93 -13.06 -16.66
C PHE A 41 -2.30 -11.76 -16.10
N LEU A 42 -3.06 -10.70 -16.19
CA LEU A 42 -2.83 -9.46 -15.45
C LEU A 42 -4.01 -9.28 -14.49
N SER A 43 -3.70 -9.08 -13.22
CA SER A 43 -4.71 -8.79 -12.20
C SER A 43 -4.35 -7.53 -11.45
N TYR A 44 -5.34 -6.66 -11.27
CA TYR A 44 -5.26 -5.46 -10.45
C TYR A 44 -6.29 -5.56 -9.33
N TYR A 45 -5.82 -5.45 -8.10
CA TYR A 45 -6.66 -5.49 -6.91
C TYR A 45 -6.53 -4.18 -6.16
N HIS A 46 -7.60 -3.42 -6.10
CA HIS A 46 -7.68 -2.23 -5.27
C HIS A 46 -8.37 -2.60 -3.96
N LEU A 47 -7.58 -2.69 -2.90
CA LEU A 47 -8.06 -2.99 -1.56
C LEU A 47 -8.20 -1.67 -0.80
N PHE A 48 -9.34 -1.48 -0.13
CA PHE A 48 -9.64 -0.24 0.57
C PHE A 48 -8.75 0.00 1.81
N PRO A 49 -8.44 -1.01 2.65
CA PRO A 49 -7.49 -0.81 3.76
C PRO A 49 -6.10 -0.37 3.26
N PRO A 50 -5.43 0.56 3.96
CA PRO A 50 -5.73 1.13 5.30
C PRO A 50 -6.45 2.49 5.27
N HIS A 51 -7.37 2.74 4.35
CA HIS A 51 -8.14 3.99 4.27
C HIS A 51 -8.96 4.25 5.55
N ASP A 52 -9.21 5.53 5.86
CA ASP A 52 -10.13 5.95 6.92
C ASP A 52 -11.55 5.34 6.71
N PRO A 53 -12.24 4.93 7.79
CA PRO A 53 -11.85 4.96 9.20
C PRO A 53 -10.82 3.89 9.58
N TYR A 54 -9.82 4.27 10.39
CA TYR A 54 -8.68 3.40 10.73
C TYR A 54 -9.07 2.35 11.78
N HIS A 55 -9.68 1.27 11.33
CA HIS A 55 -10.17 0.20 12.18
C HIS A 55 -9.44 -1.12 11.94
N THR A 56 -8.47 -1.36 12.77
CA THR A 56 -7.70 -2.58 12.70
C THR A 56 -8.39 -3.76 13.39
N ARG A 57 -7.94 -4.96 13.12
CA ARG A 57 -8.33 -6.17 13.83
C ARG A 57 -7.81 -6.15 15.26
N THR A 58 -8.54 -6.78 16.18
CA THR A 58 -8.28 -6.69 17.63
C THR A 58 -6.91 -7.18 18.08
N ASP A 59 -6.28 -8.08 17.33
CA ASP A 59 -4.93 -8.57 17.60
C ASP A 59 -3.82 -7.55 17.30
N PHE A 60 -4.12 -6.51 16.52
CA PHE A 60 -3.21 -5.39 16.23
C PHE A 60 -3.51 -4.13 17.06
N TYR A 61 -4.63 -4.12 17.78
CA TYR A 61 -5.04 -2.97 18.58
C TYR A 61 -4.05 -2.69 19.72
N ASN A 62 -3.71 -1.42 19.90
CA ASN A 62 -2.71 -0.93 20.84
C ASN A 62 -1.25 -1.38 20.57
N ALA A 63 -0.95 -1.89 19.37
CA ALA A 63 0.42 -2.26 19.00
C ALA A 63 1.40 -1.08 19.14
N PHE A 64 0.93 0.13 18.85
CA PHE A 64 1.72 1.37 18.92
C PHE A 64 1.30 2.31 20.06
N ALA A 65 0.57 1.83 21.08
CA ALA A 65 0.08 2.67 22.16
C ALA A 65 1.17 3.40 22.95
N ASN A 66 2.40 2.87 22.97
CA ASN A 66 3.55 3.40 23.71
C ASN A 66 4.81 3.50 22.85
N ASP A 67 4.67 3.78 21.56
CA ASP A 67 5.80 3.89 20.62
C ASP A 67 6.65 5.17 20.80
N GLY A 68 6.18 6.09 21.66
CA GLY A 68 6.86 7.35 21.94
C GLY A 68 6.76 8.39 20.82
N TYR A 69 5.91 8.17 19.83
CA TYR A 69 5.73 9.10 18.73
C TYR A 69 5.34 10.50 19.20
N GLN A 70 6.01 11.49 18.62
CA GLN A 70 5.65 12.90 18.75
C GLN A 70 5.50 13.49 17.34
N PRO A 71 4.37 14.15 17.02
CA PRO A 71 4.21 14.81 15.74
C PRO A 71 5.33 15.82 15.50
N ILE A 72 5.77 15.93 14.25
CA ILE A 72 6.71 16.98 13.84
C ILE A 72 6.08 18.33 14.19
N ASP A 73 6.86 19.20 14.83
CA ASP A 73 6.41 20.54 15.21
C ASP A 73 6.40 21.44 13.96
N LYS A 74 5.25 21.51 13.33
CA LYS A 74 4.98 22.36 12.16
C LYS A 74 3.82 23.31 12.48
N PRO A 75 3.85 24.56 11.97
CA PRO A 75 2.69 25.45 12.06
C PRO A 75 1.45 24.82 11.43
N ASP A 76 0.30 25.10 12.05
CA ASP A 76 -0.98 24.66 11.50
C ASP A 76 -1.21 25.27 10.11
N HIS A 77 -1.85 24.50 9.23
CA HIS A 77 -2.11 24.95 7.89
C HIS A 77 -3.26 26.00 7.88
N PHE A 78 -3.01 27.15 7.31
CA PHE A 78 -3.91 28.31 7.37
C PHE A 78 -5.19 28.18 6.51
N PHE A 79 -5.30 27.17 5.66
CA PHE A 79 -6.51 26.91 4.85
C PHE A 79 -7.44 25.85 5.47
N LYS A 80 -7.09 25.25 6.59
CA LYS A 80 -7.88 24.21 7.25
C LYS A 80 -8.03 24.53 8.73
N ASP A 81 -9.16 24.13 9.29
CA ASP A 81 -9.32 24.08 10.74
C ASP A 81 -8.35 23.03 11.30
N ALA A 82 -7.54 23.45 12.27
CA ALA A 82 -6.50 22.59 12.83
C ALA A 82 -7.10 21.56 13.81
N TYR A 83 -6.70 20.31 13.66
CA TYR A 83 -6.96 19.28 14.66
C TYR A 83 -6.06 19.45 15.89
N ALA A 84 -6.60 19.12 17.06
CA ALA A 84 -5.82 19.12 18.28
C ALA A 84 -4.69 18.07 18.19
N LYS A 85 -3.51 18.40 18.74
CA LYS A 85 -2.33 17.51 18.70
C LYS A 85 -2.62 16.09 19.23
N GLY A 86 -3.46 15.97 20.28
CA GLY A 86 -3.86 14.67 20.82
C GLY A 86 -4.63 13.82 19.82
N ASN A 87 -5.51 14.43 19.03
CA ASN A 87 -6.26 13.73 18.00
C ASN A 87 -5.33 13.23 16.89
N ILE A 88 -4.36 14.05 16.47
CA ILE A 88 -3.36 13.66 15.46
C ILE A 88 -2.56 12.44 15.90
N ILE A 89 -2.13 12.42 17.17
CA ILE A 89 -1.39 11.28 17.74
C ILE A 89 -2.24 10.01 17.75
N GLU A 90 -3.52 10.14 18.11
CA GLU A 90 -4.43 9.02 18.21
C GLU A 90 -4.79 8.44 16.85
N GLU A 91 -5.17 9.29 15.89
CA GLU A 91 -5.52 8.88 14.53
C GLU A 91 -4.31 8.26 13.80
N ARG A 92 -3.12 8.86 13.93
CA ARG A 92 -1.88 8.29 13.39
C ARG A 92 -1.60 6.91 13.98
N ARG A 93 -1.80 6.71 15.27
CA ARG A 93 -1.64 5.40 15.90
C ARG A 93 -2.59 4.36 15.29
N TRP A 94 -3.86 4.71 15.14
CA TRP A 94 -4.85 3.81 14.53
C TRP A 94 -4.51 3.48 13.07
N TYR A 95 -4.04 4.46 12.34
CA TYR A 95 -3.56 4.26 10.97
C TYR A 95 -2.38 3.29 10.90
N ASP A 96 -1.38 3.45 11.76
CA ASP A 96 -0.23 2.56 11.81
C ASP A 96 -0.60 1.13 12.23
N GLU A 97 -1.52 0.98 13.18
CA GLU A 97 -2.08 -0.31 13.58
C GLU A 97 -2.84 -0.96 12.41
N PHE A 98 -3.53 -0.17 11.60
CA PHE A 98 -4.21 -0.66 10.41
C PHE A 98 -3.23 -1.07 9.31
N ILE A 99 -2.15 -0.31 9.10
CA ILE A 99 -1.05 -0.71 8.21
C ILE A 99 -0.43 -2.04 8.67
N LEU A 100 -0.18 -2.21 9.96
CA LEU A 100 0.38 -3.45 10.50
C LEU A 100 -0.51 -4.66 10.20
N TYR A 101 -1.83 -4.49 10.28
CA TYR A 101 -2.76 -5.53 9.89
C TYR A 101 -2.72 -5.83 8.38
N VAL A 102 -2.71 -4.79 7.54
CA VAL A 102 -2.62 -4.95 6.07
C VAL A 102 -1.31 -5.65 5.68
N ASP A 103 -0.20 -5.28 6.31
CA ASP A 103 1.11 -5.90 6.09
C ASP A 103 1.11 -7.40 6.45
N ALA A 104 0.49 -7.76 7.58
CA ALA A 104 0.35 -9.17 7.97
C ALA A 104 -0.50 -9.99 6.98
N GLU A 105 -1.54 -9.40 6.41
CA GLU A 105 -2.35 -10.06 5.38
C GLU A 105 -1.62 -10.11 4.03
N PHE A 106 -0.83 -9.11 3.70
CA PHE A 106 0.05 -9.16 2.53
C PHE A 106 1.14 -10.24 2.68
N GLU A 107 1.75 -10.37 3.86
CA GLU A 107 2.68 -11.48 4.15
C GLU A 107 2.00 -12.84 3.92
N ARG A 108 0.75 -12.99 4.36
CA ARG A 108 -0.02 -14.22 4.15
C ARG A 108 -0.25 -14.49 2.66
N LEU A 109 -0.63 -13.49 1.88
CA LEU A 109 -0.76 -13.60 0.43
C LEU A 109 0.56 -14.03 -0.20
N TYR A 110 1.63 -13.30 0.09
CA TYR A 110 2.96 -13.57 -0.47
C TYR A 110 3.38 -15.02 -0.22
N ARG A 111 3.27 -15.49 1.02
CA ARG A 111 3.63 -16.86 1.40
C ARG A 111 2.78 -17.92 0.69
N GLN A 112 1.50 -17.68 0.49
CA GLN A 112 0.64 -18.60 -0.25
C GLN A 112 1.01 -18.68 -1.73
N LEU A 113 1.27 -17.53 -2.38
CA LEU A 113 1.72 -17.48 -3.77
C LEU A 113 3.12 -18.10 -3.95
N GLU A 114 4.01 -17.91 -3.00
CA GLU A 114 5.34 -18.55 -2.98
C GLU A 114 5.22 -20.07 -2.85
N GLN A 115 4.47 -20.58 -1.89
CA GLN A 115 4.28 -22.01 -1.66
C GLN A 115 3.58 -22.72 -2.82
N SER A 116 2.73 -22.03 -3.56
CA SER A 116 2.08 -22.56 -4.78
C SER A 116 2.99 -22.53 -6.01
N GLY A 117 4.19 -21.90 -5.92
CA GLY A 117 5.12 -21.74 -7.04
C GLY A 117 4.73 -20.65 -8.03
N ILE A 118 3.66 -19.91 -7.79
CA ILE A 118 3.18 -18.84 -8.70
C ILE A 118 4.23 -17.74 -8.86
N LEU A 119 4.94 -17.40 -7.80
CA LEU A 119 5.96 -16.34 -7.82
C LEU A 119 7.19 -16.69 -8.66
N GLU A 120 7.38 -17.95 -9.06
CA GLU A 120 8.49 -18.34 -9.95
C GLU A 120 8.35 -17.71 -11.36
N ASN A 121 7.12 -17.36 -11.75
CA ASN A 121 6.83 -16.78 -13.07
C ASN A 121 5.83 -15.62 -13.01
N THR A 122 5.81 -14.88 -11.90
CA THR A 122 4.86 -13.77 -11.70
C THR A 122 5.57 -12.56 -11.12
N TRP A 123 5.36 -11.40 -11.74
CA TRP A 123 5.68 -10.12 -11.16
C TRP A 123 4.58 -9.75 -10.15
N LEU A 124 4.93 -9.54 -8.90
CA LEU A 124 4.01 -9.04 -7.88
C LEU A 124 4.38 -7.60 -7.55
N VAL A 125 3.41 -6.69 -7.62
CA VAL A 125 3.61 -5.26 -7.35
C VAL A 125 2.71 -4.83 -6.22
N LEU A 126 3.27 -4.20 -5.21
CA LEU A 126 2.57 -3.56 -4.11
C LEU A 126 2.80 -2.05 -4.17
N THR A 127 1.73 -1.29 -4.18
CA THR A 127 1.75 0.17 -4.12
C THR A 127 0.45 0.69 -3.52
N THR A 128 0.33 1.99 -3.37
CA THR A 128 -0.91 2.70 -3.00
C THR A 128 -1.11 3.90 -3.91
N ASP A 129 -2.32 4.43 -3.95
CA ASP A 129 -2.70 5.61 -4.73
C ASP A 129 -2.25 6.93 -4.08
N HIS A 130 -2.25 7.00 -2.75
CA HIS A 130 -1.76 8.14 -1.96
C HIS A 130 -1.30 7.69 -0.57
N GLY A 131 -0.65 8.60 0.13
CA GLY A 131 -0.33 8.46 1.55
C GLY A 131 -1.31 9.22 2.44
N GLU A 132 -0.92 9.44 3.70
CA GLU A 132 -1.78 10.07 4.70
C GLU A 132 -1.00 11.08 5.54
N MET A 133 -1.63 12.19 5.94
CA MET A 133 -0.98 13.26 6.68
C MET A 133 -1.47 13.33 8.13
N PHE A 134 -0.52 13.42 9.07
CA PHE A 134 -0.77 13.54 10.51
C PHE A 134 0.12 14.61 11.15
N GLU A 135 0.25 15.77 10.49
CA GLU A 135 1.09 16.86 10.96
C GLU A 135 0.56 18.23 10.53
N GLY A 136 1.04 19.32 11.15
CA GLY A 136 0.61 20.68 10.82
C GLY A 136 -0.88 20.92 11.02
N GLY A 137 -1.50 20.29 12.02
CA GLY A 137 -2.94 20.39 12.30
C GLY A 137 -3.83 19.63 11.31
N ILE A 138 -3.26 18.83 10.40
CA ILE A 138 -4.02 18.10 9.38
C ILE A 138 -4.07 16.60 9.72
N ILE A 139 -5.25 16.01 9.53
CA ILE A 139 -5.49 14.57 9.48
C ILE A 139 -6.07 14.26 8.11
N GLY A 140 -5.53 13.23 7.43
CA GLY A 140 -6.07 12.75 6.18
C GLY A 140 -5.29 13.21 4.93
N HIS A 141 -5.76 12.78 3.77
CA HIS A 141 -5.15 13.05 2.46
C HIS A 141 -5.86 14.17 1.66
N THR A 142 -7.06 14.57 2.06
CA THR A 142 -7.79 15.68 1.42
C THR A 142 -7.16 17.01 1.81
N THR A 143 -6.06 17.33 1.18
CA THR A 143 -5.23 18.50 1.48
C THR A 143 -5.31 19.55 0.37
N PRO A 144 -5.18 20.85 0.71
CA PRO A 144 -5.28 21.93 -0.29
C PRO A 144 -4.06 22.02 -1.21
N VAL A 145 -2.96 21.35 -0.86
CA VAL A 145 -1.72 21.25 -1.63
C VAL A 145 -1.14 19.84 -1.48
N PHE A 146 -0.24 19.49 -2.40
CA PHE A 146 0.44 18.20 -2.38
C PHE A 146 1.58 18.19 -1.36
N TYR A 147 1.35 17.57 -0.21
CA TYR A 147 2.37 17.37 0.82
C TYR A 147 3.09 16.04 0.64
N GLN A 148 4.36 16.00 1.02
CA GLN A 148 5.18 14.79 0.94
C GLN A 148 4.54 13.56 1.58
N PRO A 149 3.95 13.62 2.81
CA PRO A 149 3.31 12.44 3.40
C PRO A 149 2.13 11.88 2.59
N VAL A 150 1.50 12.71 1.73
CA VAL A 150 0.41 12.26 0.85
C VAL A 150 0.94 11.76 -0.49
N MET A 151 2.03 12.34 -1.00
CA MET A 151 2.55 12.07 -2.33
C MET A 151 3.64 10.99 -2.37
N HIS A 152 4.39 10.82 -1.28
CA HIS A 152 5.47 9.86 -1.19
C HIS A 152 4.90 8.49 -0.76
N VAL A 153 4.60 7.67 -1.74
CA VAL A 153 3.95 6.37 -1.58
C VAL A 153 4.94 5.21 -1.70
N PRO A 154 4.72 4.09 -1.02
CA PRO A 154 5.51 2.89 -1.20
C PRO A 154 5.31 2.29 -2.58
N LEU A 155 6.39 1.77 -3.16
CA LEU A 155 6.36 0.92 -4.34
C LEU A 155 7.34 -0.23 -4.14
N VAL A 156 6.84 -1.45 -4.11
CA VAL A 156 7.63 -2.67 -3.98
C VAL A 156 7.31 -3.57 -5.17
N ILE A 157 8.35 -3.98 -5.90
CA ILE A 157 8.23 -4.88 -7.04
C ILE A 157 8.99 -6.16 -6.71
N PHE A 158 8.32 -7.29 -6.78
CA PHE A 158 8.86 -8.63 -6.57
C PHE A 158 9.02 -9.30 -7.95
N PRO A 159 10.24 -9.33 -8.50
CA PRO A 159 10.51 -10.04 -9.74
C PRO A 159 10.38 -11.55 -9.58
N PRO A 160 10.04 -12.29 -10.65
CA PRO A 160 10.04 -13.75 -10.63
C PRO A 160 11.40 -14.31 -10.20
N GLY A 161 11.40 -15.18 -9.18
CA GLY A 161 12.60 -15.88 -8.71
C GLY A 161 13.68 -15.01 -8.08
N GLN A 162 13.42 -13.73 -7.76
CA GLN A 162 14.42 -12.88 -7.12
C GLN A 162 14.47 -13.14 -5.60
N GLU A 163 15.67 -13.42 -5.10
CA GLU A 163 15.93 -13.69 -3.68
C GLU A 163 16.55 -12.49 -2.93
N SER A 164 17.01 -11.46 -3.64
CA SER A 164 17.73 -10.34 -3.04
C SER A 164 16.99 -9.00 -3.20
N ARG A 165 17.00 -8.20 -2.15
CA ARG A 165 16.49 -6.83 -2.16
C ARG A 165 17.42 -5.90 -2.94
N VAL A 166 16.83 -5.02 -3.74
CA VAL A 166 17.51 -3.89 -4.40
C VAL A 166 16.78 -2.61 -4.01
N ASP A 167 17.48 -1.66 -3.40
CA ASP A 167 16.94 -0.35 -3.07
C ASP A 167 17.19 0.61 -4.24
N VAL A 168 16.13 1.23 -4.73
CA VAL A 168 16.14 2.23 -5.81
C VAL A 168 15.87 3.59 -5.18
N HIS A 169 16.78 4.54 -5.42
CA HIS A 169 16.73 5.89 -4.82
C HIS A 169 16.37 7.00 -5.82
N GLU A 170 16.23 6.63 -7.08
CA GLU A 170 15.80 7.54 -8.14
C GLU A 170 14.31 7.88 -7.99
N ASN A 171 13.96 9.10 -8.34
CA ASN A 171 12.58 9.54 -8.32
C ASN A 171 11.76 8.80 -9.38
N THR A 172 10.65 8.20 -8.96
CA THR A 172 9.67 7.54 -9.82
C THR A 172 8.29 8.19 -9.65
N SER A 173 7.39 7.89 -10.56
CA SER A 173 6.01 8.38 -10.50
C SER A 173 5.03 7.24 -10.76
N ALA A 174 3.81 7.36 -10.26
CA ALA A 174 2.75 6.36 -10.51
C ALA A 174 2.48 6.14 -12.01
N ILE A 175 2.66 7.17 -12.85
CA ILE A 175 2.50 7.04 -14.31
C ILE A 175 3.59 6.17 -14.96
N ASP A 176 4.69 5.90 -14.28
CA ASP A 176 5.79 5.05 -14.77
C ASP A 176 5.47 3.56 -14.61
N LEU A 177 4.46 3.22 -13.81
CA LEU A 177 4.12 1.82 -13.54
C LEU A 177 3.67 1.08 -14.80
N LEU A 178 2.76 1.67 -15.59
CA LEU A 178 2.25 1.02 -16.80
C LEU A 178 3.34 0.75 -17.84
N PRO A 179 4.16 1.73 -18.27
CA PRO A 179 5.25 1.45 -19.22
C PRO A 179 6.28 0.47 -18.66
N THR A 180 6.54 0.50 -17.35
CA THR A 180 7.42 -0.50 -16.72
C THR A 180 6.84 -1.91 -16.80
N LEU A 181 5.57 -2.11 -16.47
CA LEU A 181 4.91 -3.41 -16.57
C LEU A 181 4.87 -3.93 -18.01
N CYS A 182 4.60 -3.06 -18.99
CA CYS A 182 4.67 -3.43 -20.40
C CYS A 182 6.08 -3.91 -20.78
N HIS A 183 7.11 -3.17 -20.39
CA HIS A 183 8.50 -3.55 -20.63
C HIS A 183 8.86 -4.90 -20.00
N LEU A 184 8.53 -5.10 -18.73
CA LEU A 184 8.84 -6.32 -17.96
C LEU A 184 8.13 -7.57 -18.50
N THR A 185 6.97 -7.39 -19.13
CA THR A 185 6.17 -8.48 -19.70
C THR A 185 6.34 -8.64 -21.21
N GLY A 186 7.23 -7.86 -21.84
CA GLY A 186 7.49 -7.91 -23.28
C GLY A 186 6.31 -7.39 -24.13
N GLN A 187 5.46 -6.54 -23.56
CA GLN A 187 4.37 -5.90 -24.26
C GLN A 187 4.80 -4.55 -24.86
N GLU A 188 4.13 -4.15 -25.95
CA GLU A 188 4.35 -2.82 -26.52
C GLU A 188 3.84 -1.73 -25.55
N ILE A 189 4.69 -0.73 -25.30
CA ILE A 189 4.30 0.42 -24.48
C ILE A 189 3.34 1.30 -25.31
N PRO A 190 2.12 1.56 -24.84
CA PRO A 190 1.16 2.37 -25.59
C PRO A 190 1.69 3.78 -25.84
N ALA A 191 1.56 4.27 -27.08
CA ALA A 191 2.09 5.58 -27.48
C ALA A 191 1.49 6.79 -26.73
N TRP A 192 0.37 6.60 -26.04
CA TRP A 192 -0.28 7.64 -25.22
C TRP A 192 0.26 7.72 -23.79
N THR A 193 1.15 6.80 -23.36
CA THR A 193 1.73 6.87 -22.01
C THR A 193 2.72 8.03 -21.92
N GLU A 194 2.63 8.78 -20.82
CA GLU A 194 3.56 9.88 -20.50
C GLU A 194 4.68 9.43 -19.55
N GLY A 195 4.51 8.25 -18.94
CA GLY A 195 5.48 7.62 -18.07
C GLY A 195 6.67 7.04 -18.82
N ILE A 196 7.71 6.69 -18.06
CA ILE A 196 8.92 6.03 -18.55
C ILE A 196 9.10 4.67 -17.85
N VAL A 197 9.93 3.80 -18.43
CA VAL A 197 10.36 2.59 -17.72
C VAL A 197 11.23 3.01 -16.53
N MET A 198 10.81 2.65 -15.32
CA MET A 198 11.50 3.09 -14.10
C MET A 198 12.79 2.32 -13.82
N PRO A 199 13.75 2.92 -13.10
CA PRO A 199 14.90 2.19 -12.58
C PRO A 199 14.47 1.04 -11.65
N PRO A 200 15.23 -0.07 -11.56
CA PRO A 200 16.46 -0.36 -12.31
C PRO A 200 16.19 -1.02 -13.67
N PHE A 201 14.95 -1.05 -14.13
CA PHE A 201 14.51 -1.77 -15.33
C PHE A 201 14.76 -1.00 -16.64
N SER A 202 14.98 0.31 -16.55
CA SER A 202 15.35 1.13 -17.70
C SER A 202 16.81 0.91 -18.09
N GLU A 203 17.12 0.99 -19.41
CA GLU A 203 18.50 1.07 -19.86
C GLU A 203 19.18 2.35 -19.33
N ALA A 204 20.44 2.25 -18.92
CA ALA A 204 21.20 3.34 -18.30
C ALA A 204 21.24 4.65 -19.11
N SER A 205 20.92 4.60 -20.41
CA SER A 205 20.89 5.76 -21.31
C SER A 205 19.57 6.52 -21.34
N SER A 206 18.50 5.96 -20.76
CA SER A 206 17.14 6.53 -20.79
C SER A 206 16.74 7.22 -19.47
N ALA A 207 17.65 7.33 -18.51
CA ALA A 207 17.43 8.06 -17.27
C ALA A 207 17.26 9.57 -17.57
N HIS A 208 16.09 9.95 -18.01
CA HIS A 208 15.69 11.36 -17.98
C HIS A 208 15.51 11.74 -16.51
N GLN A 209 16.45 12.55 -16.02
CA GLN A 209 16.33 13.18 -14.73
C GLN A 209 15.07 14.06 -14.79
N ARG A 210 13.98 13.63 -14.12
CA ARG A 210 12.80 14.48 -13.97
C ARG A 210 13.15 15.56 -12.95
N ASP A 211 13.26 16.80 -13.43
CA ASP A 211 13.24 17.95 -12.54
C ASP A 211 11.80 18.07 -11.98
N ILE A 212 11.61 17.62 -10.76
CA ILE A 212 10.40 17.90 -10.00
C ILE A 212 10.60 19.29 -9.39
N SER A 213 10.12 20.30 -10.10
CA SER A 213 10.06 21.68 -9.61
C SER A 213 8.80 21.95 -8.80
#